data_d16fd40f75590981b7e3f50ef36a7f11
#
_entry.id   d16fd40f75590981b7e3f50ef36a7f11
#
_cell.length_a   1.000
_cell.length_b   1.000
_cell.length_c   1.000
_cell.angle_alpha   90.00
_cell.angle_beta   90.00
_cell.angle_gamma   90.00
#
_symmetry.space_group_name_H-M   'P 1'
#
loop_
_entity.id
_entity.type
_entity.pdbx_description
1 polymer ?
#
loop_
_entity_poly.entity_id
_entity_poly.type
_entity_poly.pdbx_seq_one_letter_code
_entity_poly.pdbx_strand_id
1 'polypeptide(L)'
;MFTNASRLPVVLAVLAMMTGCLPGSTPVLARKPAPGTLRLWQDAAIFNTAARILASSNGRLLVEMYEFGRRDLAALLVAGARRGRDVRVILDPTVEESVHTGGQLRAAGVQVRYYPIDDHRHQIDHVKLLLASQAALVGGMNWGSHSDRNHDYCVELTAPDVLSALSEVFEQDWRLAGGAPAPHRPAVSAVAQTAPGEDIRALLEDSLVHVRNEVRAEVFVLTDAETIARLVGARRRGVLVRVLLDPNQDVNRPAMSMLRQGGVEARWFPVPRTAKLHAKVGLFDGRLLLGSANWSLGGLSVNHELDVAIDGGAPAAEFARRFDADWALAPG
;
A
#
# COMPACT_ATOMS: atom_id res chain seq x y z
N MET A 1 -42.73 -82.71 2.92
CA MET A 1 -43.26 -82.18 1.68
C MET A 1 -42.34 -81.01 1.29
N PHE A 2 -41.85 -81.05 0.16
CA PHE A 2 -40.70 -80.32 -0.41
C PHE A 2 -40.93 -78.82 -0.54
N THR A 3 -39.95 -77.98 -0.20
CA THR A 3 -39.83 -76.63 -0.73
C THR A 3 -38.38 -76.37 -1.14
N ASN A 4 -38.24 -76.12 -2.40
CA ASN A 4 -37.00 -75.70 -3.09
C ASN A 4 -36.59 -74.31 -2.72
N ALA A 5 -35.34 -74.15 -2.34
CA ALA A 5 -34.70 -72.85 -2.16
C ALA A 5 -33.84 -72.53 -3.39
N SER A 6 -34.26 -71.58 -4.17
CA SER A 6 -33.50 -70.97 -5.29
C SER A 6 -32.45 -70.00 -4.75
N ARG A 7 -31.16 -70.22 -5.09
CA ARG A 7 -30.03 -69.36 -4.81
C ARG A 7 -29.93 -68.32 -5.95
N LEU A 8 -29.97 -66.99 -5.59
CA LEU A 8 -29.55 -65.91 -6.46
C LEU A 8 -28.06 -65.58 -6.21
N PRO A 9 -27.29 -65.30 -7.24
CA PRO A 9 -25.89 -64.89 -7.05
C PRO A 9 -25.79 -63.44 -6.67
N VAL A 10 -24.97 -63.17 -5.63
CA VAL A 10 -24.56 -61.86 -5.20
C VAL A 10 -23.55 -61.31 -6.24
N VAL A 11 -23.95 -60.29 -7.00
CA VAL A 11 -23.03 -59.53 -7.83
C VAL A 11 -22.35 -58.46 -6.96
N LEU A 12 -21.07 -58.65 -6.71
CA LEU A 12 -20.23 -57.69 -6.00
C LEU A 12 -19.88 -56.56 -6.97
N ALA A 13 -20.54 -55.40 -6.84
CA ALA A 13 -20.16 -54.19 -7.57
C ALA A 13 -18.97 -53.54 -6.86
N VAL A 14 -17.80 -53.67 -7.46
CA VAL A 14 -16.60 -52.91 -7.03
C VAL A 14 -16.77 -51.46 -7.45
N LEU A 15 -17.09 -50.57 -6.52
CA LEU A 15 -17.13 -49.15 -6.72
C LEU A 15 -15.68 -48.61 -6.72
N ALA A 16 -15.10 -48.43 -7.90
CA ALA A 16 -13.83 -47.75 -8.07
C ALA A 16 -14.03 -46.28 -7.72
N MET A 17 -13.58 -45.83 -6.54
CA MET A 17 -13.44 -44.41 -6.20
C MET A 17 -12.33 -43.83 -7.07
N MET A 18 -12.72 -43.19 -8.15
CA MET A 18 -11.85 -42.24 -8.86
C MET A 18 -11.64 -41.02 -7.95
N THR A 19 -10.54 -40.96 -7.21
CA THR A 19 -10.03 -39.76 -6.62
C THR A 19 -9.53 -38.84 -7.74
N GLY A 20 -10.43 -38.02 -8.28
CA GLY A 20 -10.06 -36.93 -9.14
C GLY A 20 -9.20 -35.95 -8.36
N CYS A 21 -7.89 -36.00 -8.58
CA CYS A 21 -7.01 -34.88 -8.27
C CYS A 21 -7.52 -33.66 -9.05
N LEU A 22 -8.16 -32.72 -8.37
CA LEU A 22 -8.32 -31.38 -8.89
C LEU A 22 -6.91 -30.85 -9.19
N PRO A 23 -6.65 -30.30 -10.40
CA PRO A 23 -5.38 -29.68 -10.67
C PRO A 23 -5.25 -28.51 -9.69
N GLY A 24 -4.34 -28.65 -8.72
CA GLY A 24 -3.93 -27.57 -7.86
C GLY A 24 -3.54 -26.41 -8.76
N SER A 25 -4.23 -25.27 -8.62
CA SER A 25 -3.81 -24.02 -9.23
C SER A 25 -2.42 -23.73 -8.71
N THR A 26 -1.39 -24.04 -9.51
CA THR A 26 -0.03 -23.56 -9.28
C THR A 26 -0.13 -22.04 -9.17
N PRO A 27 0.31 -21.43 -8.05
CA PRO A 27 0.37 -19.99 -7.98
C PRO A 27 1.21 -19.51 -9.18
N VAL A 28 0.62 -18.67 -10.01
CA VAL A 28 1.34 -18.01 -11.11
C VAL A 28 2.39 -17.12 -10.42
N LEU A 29 3.60 -17.65 -10.28
CA LEU A 29 4.74 -16.86 -9.78
C LEU A 29 4.90 -15.69 -10.74
N ALA A 30 4.50 -14.50 -10.29
CA ALA A 30 4.65 -13.28 -11.06
C ALA A 30 6.12 -13.18 -11.53
N ARG A 31 6.29 -13.07 -12.85
CA ARG A 31 7.61 -13.03 -13.48
C ARG A 31 8.44 -11.91 -12.84
N LYS A 32 9.70 -12.20 -12.44
CA LYS A 32 10.63 -11.22 -11.88
C LYS A 32 10.71 -10.01 -12.83
N PRO A 33 10.47 -8.76 -12.36
CA PRO A 33 10.59 -7.59 -13.21
C PRO A 33 12.01 -7.46 -13.77
N ALA A 34 12.12 -6.85 -14.96
CA ALA A 34 13.42 -6.51 -15.52
C ALA A 34 14.08 -5.39 -14.66
N PRO A 35 15.40 -5.32 -14.60
CA PRO A 35 16.10 -4.24 -13.88
C PRO A 35 15.59 -2.86 -14.32
N GLY A 36 15.27 -1.97 -13.36
CA GLY A 36 14.75 -0.64 -13.63
C GLY A 36 13.25 -0.60 -13.99
N THR A 37 12.52 -1.70 -13.84
CA THR A 37 11.08 -1.72 -14.11
C THR A 37 10.31 -1.11 -12.94
N LEU A 38 9.42 -0.16 -13.27
CA LEU A 38 8.42 0.39 -12.35
C LEU A 38 7.07 -0.27 -12.65
N ARG A 39 6.39 -0.81 -11.63
CA ARG A 39 5.07 -1.44 -11.77
C ARG A 39 4.12 -0.97 -10.71
N LEU A 40 2.92 -0.58 -11.14
CA LEU A 40 1.81 -0.28 -10.24
C LEU A 40 1.03 -1.56 -9.94
N TRP A 41 0.80 -1.80 -8.67
CA TRP A 41 -0.01 -2.90 -8.16
C TRP A 41 -1.22 -2.35 -7.42
N GLN A 42 -2.33 -3.09 -7.45
CA GLN A 42 -3.61 -2.68 -6.88
C GLN A 42 -4.19 -3.81 -6.04
N ASP A 43 -4.83 -3.45 -4.92
CA ASP A 43 -5.67 -4.33 -4.11
C ASP A 43 -4.93 -5.61 -3.66
N ALA A 44 -5.59 -6.76 -3.71
CA ALA A 44 -5.02 -8.04 -3.26
C ALA A 44 -3.74 -8.46 -4.02
N ALA A 45 -3.50 -7.94 -5.24
CA ALA A 45 -2.26 -8.22 -5.99
C ALA A 45 -1.01 -7.66 -5.30
N ILE A 46 -1.17 -6.66 -4.43
CA ILE A 46 -0.11 -6.08 -3.61
C ILE A 46 0.48 -7.14 -2.68
N PHE A 47 -0.37 -7.95 -2.03
CA PHE A 47 0.08 -9.01 -1.10
C PHE A 47 0.81 -10.13 -1.81
N ASN A 48 0.35 -10.53 -3.01
CA ASN A 48 1.03 -11.51 -3.84
C ASN A 48 2.42 -11.01 -4.24
N THR A 49 2.53 -9.71 -4.54
CA THR A 49 3.80 -9.07 -4.89
C THR A 49 4.73 -9.00 -3.67
N ALA A 50 4.23 -8.60 -2.50
CA ALA A 50 4.99 -8.59 -1.26
C ALA A 50 5.51 -10.01 -0.93
N ALA A 51 4.64 -11.03 -0.99
CA ALA A 51 5.02 -12.42 -0.75
C ALA A 51 6.11 -12.90 -1.73
N ARG A 52 5.99 -12.55 -3.02
CA ARG A 52 7.00 -12.87 -4.03
C ARG A 52 8.34 -12.22 -3.72
N ILE A 53 8.37 -10.92 -3.38
CA ILE A 53 9.60 -10.20 -3.03
C ILE A 53 10.25 -10.83 -1.80
N LEU A 54 9.48 -11.09 -0.73
CA LEU A 54 9.97 -11.74 0.49
C LEU A 54 10.56 -13.13 0.23
N ALA A 55 9.89 -13.94 -0.60
CA ALA A 55 10.31 -15.29 -0.89
C ALA A 55 11.55 -15.35 -1.81
N SER A 56 11.61 -14.48 -2.82
CA SER A 56 12.65 -14.51 -3.86
C SER A 56 13.94 -13.77 -3.51
N SER A 57 13.92 -12.89 -2.49
CA SER A 57 15.13 -12.16 -2.08
C SER A 57 16.14 -13.10 -1.42
N ASN A 58 17.41 -12.95 -1.76
CA ASN A 58 18.53 -13.66 -1.12
C ASN A 58 19.32 -12.80 -0.12
N GLY A 59 19.04 -11.51 -0.06
CA GLY A 59 19.69 -10.55 0.83
C GLY A 59 18.81 -10.12 1.99
N ARG A 60 19.03 -8.88 2.42
CA ARG A 60 18.26 -8.26 3.52
C ARG A 60 16.78 -8.12 3.18
N LEU A 61 15.94 -8.13 4.23
CA LEU A 61 14.51 -7.85 4.20
C LEU A 61 14.21 -6.80 5.26
N LEU A 62 13.81 -5.63 4.82
CA LEU A 62 13.52 -4.48 5.67
C LEU A 62 12.04 -4.11 5.48
N VAL A 63 11.31 -4.04 6.56
CA VAL A 63 9.88 -3.72 6.54
C VAL A 63 9.61 -2.62 7.55
N GLU A 64 8.90 -1.58 7.12
CA GLU A 64 8.30 -0.60 8.00
C GLU A 64 6.81 -0.56 7.73
N MET A 65 5.99 -0.77 8.77
CA MET A 65 4.57 -1.05 8.56
C MET A 65 3.71 -0.54 9.71
N TYR A 66 2.76 0.34 9.38
CA TYR A 66 1.78 0.86 10.33
C TYR A 66 0.92 -0.25 10.94
N GLU A 67 0.18 -0.98 10.12
CA GLU A 67 -0.73 -2.06 10.55
C GLU A 67 -0.27 -3.39 9.98
N PHE A 68 0.13 -4.34 10.84
CA PHE A 68 0.66 -5.64 10.43
C PHE A 68 0.00 -6.79 11.19
N GLY A 69 -0.93 -7.48 10.52
CA GLY A 69 -1.63 -8.67 11.02
C GLY A 69 -1.58 -9.86 10.07
N ARG A 70 -1.05 -9.71 8.87
CA ARG A 70 -0.97 -10.77 7.85
C ARG A 70 0.04 -11.85 8.24
N ARG A 71 -0.49 -12.99 8.69
CA ARG A 71 0.31 -14.15 9.14
C ARG A 71 1.15 -14.79 8.03
N ASP A 72 0.66 -14.77 6.79
CA ASP A 72 1.38 -15.30 5.63
C ASP A 72 2.67 -14.51 5.34
N LEU A 73 2.61 -13.17 5.39
CA LEU A 73 3.79 -12.31 5.22
C LEU A 73 4.74 -12.39 6.42
N ALA A 74 4.22 -12.45 7.65
CA ALA A 74 5.00 -12.67 8.86
C ALA A 74 5.78 -13.99 8.79
N ALA A 75 5.15 -15.08 8.34
CA ALA A 75 5.81 -16.38 8.18
C ALA A 75 6.98 -16.33 7.16
N LEU A 76 6.88 -15.52 6.11
CA LEU A 76 7.96 -15.33 5.13
C LEU A 76 9.15 -14.57 5.74
N LEU A 77 8.92 -13.57 6.59
CA LEU A 77 9.97 -12.86 7.33
C LEU A 77 10.69 -13.81 8.29
N VAL A 78 9.95 -14.61 9.06
CA VAL A 78 10.51 -15.63 9.95
C VAL A 78 11.34 -16.65 9.16
N ALA A 79 10.83 -17.11 8.02
CA ALA A 79 11.58 -18.03 7.16
C ALA A 79 12.87 -17.38 6.60
N GLY A 80 12.84 -16.06 6.34
CA GLY A 80 14.04 -15.29 5.97
C GLY A 80 15.08 -15.28 7.09
N ALA A 81 14.68 -14.94 8.32
CA ALA A 81 15.55 -14.91 9.49
C ALA A 81 16.17 -16.28 9.79
N ARG A 82 15.39 -17.36 9.73
CA ARG A 82 15.86 -18.74 9.91
C ARG A 82 16.89 -19.17 8.86
N ARG A 83 16.90 -18.53 7.68
CA ARG A 83 17.94 -18.74 6.65
C ARG A 83 19.16 -17.85 6.84
N GLY A 84 19.26 -17.13 7.95
CA GLY A 84 20.39 -16.23 8.26
C GLY A 84 20.37 -14.90 7.52
N ARG A 85 19.23 -14.48 6.95
CA ARG A 85 19.10 -13.16 6.31
C ARG A 85 19.02 -12.07 7.38
N ASP A 86 19.48 -10.86 7.05
CA ASP A 86 19.20 -9.66 7.83
C ASP A 86 17.74 -9.26 7.65
N VAL A 87 16.89 -9.60 8.64
CA VAL A 87 15.47 -9.28 8.66
C VAL A 87 15.19 -8.29 9.76
N ARG A 88 14.80 -7.07 9.39
CA ARG A 88 14.50 -5.99 10.33
C ARG A 88 13.11 -5.42 10.04
N VAL A 89 12.34 -5.19 11.11
CA VAL A 89 10.97 -4.69 11.04
C VAL A 89 10.81 -3.51 11.97
N ILE A 90 10.26 -2.40 11.46
CA ILE A 90 9.80 -1.25 12.24
C ILE A 90 8.28 -1.28 12.23
N LEU A 91 7.66 -1.05 13.37
CA LEU A 91 6.20 -1.06 13.54
C LEU A 91 5.75 0.17 14.31
N ASP A 92 4.52 0.57 14.05
CA ASP A 92 3.83 1.56 14.86
C ASP A 92 3.46 0.96 16.23
N PRO A 93 3.77 1.62 17.35
CA PRO A 93 3.45 1.14 18.69
C PRO A 93 1.98 1.30 19.09
N THR A 94 1.19 2.11 18.35
CA THR A 94 -0.21 2.41 18.70
C THR A 94 -1.19 1.37 18.16
N VAL A 95 -0.77 0.53 17.20
CA VAL A 95 -1.61 -0.49 16.58
C VAL A 95 -1.44 -1.83 17.30
N GLU A 96 -2.47 -2.27 18.01
CA GLU A 96 -2.44 -3.51 18.81
C GLU A 96 -2.07 -4.74 17.95
N GLU A 97 -2.61 -4.85 16.74
CA GLU A 97 -2.31 -5.95 15.81
C GLU A 97 -0.82 -5.98 15.43
N SER A 98 -0.21 -4.80 15.21
CA SER A 98 1.23 -4.64 14.94
C SER A 98 2.08 -5.01 16.13
N VAL A 99 1.69 -4.59 17.35
CA VAL A 99 2.39 -4.95 18.59
C VAL A 99 2.35 -6.46 18.81
N HIS A 100 1.19 -7.08 18.60
CA HIS A 100 1.06 -8.54 18.71
C HIS A 100 1.94 -9.28 17.69
N THR A 101 1.88 -8.88 16.42
CA THR A 101 2.72 -9.46 15.35
C THR A 101 4.21 -9.24 15.62
N GLY A 102 4.59 -8.05 16.09
CA GLY A 102 5.97 -7.72 16.48
C GLY A 102 6.50 -8.63 17.58
N GLY A 103 5.68 -8.94 18.58
CA GLY A 103 6.01 -9.92 19.64
C GLY A 103 6.28 -11.31 19.06
N GLN A 104 5.44 -11.79 18.16
CA GLN A 104 5.61 -13.08 17.48
C GLN A 104 6.88 -13.14 16.62
N LEU A 105 7.15 -12.06 15.85
CA LEU A 105 8.35 -11.94 15.03
C LEU A 105 9.62 -11.95 15.88
N ARG A 106 9.66 -11.21 17.01
CA ARG A 106 10.79 -11.22 17.96
C ARG A 106 11.03 -12.61 18.55
N ALA A 107 9.98 -13.28 18.99
CA ALA A 107 10.07 -14.65 19.53
C ALA A 107 10.62 -15.65 18.50
N ALA A 108 10.44 -15.38 17.21
CA ALA A 108 10.95 -16.17 16.10
C ALA A 108 12.35 -15.75 15.61
N GLY A 109 13.01 -14.78 16.28
CA GLY A 109 14.38 -14.33 15.97
C GLY A 109 14.47 -13.19 14.94
N VAL A 110 13.36 -12.54 14.57
CA VAL A 110 13.37 -11.35 13.72
C VAL A 110 13.70 -10.12 14.58
N GLN A 111 14.53 -9.21 14.05
CA GLN A 111 14.82 -7.94 14.70
C GLN A 111 13.63 -6.99 14.51
N VAL A 112 12.98 -6.60 15.60
CA VAL A 112 11.81 -5.71 15.57
C VAL A 112 12.07 -4.49 16.46
N ARG A 113 11.76 -3.30 15.96
CA ARG A 113 11.72 -2.04 16.70
C ARG A 113 10.37 -1.38 16.55
N TYR A 114 10.06 -0.45 17.44
CA TYR A 114 8.88 0.42 17.34
C TYR A 114 9.35 1.85 17.09
N TYR A 115 8.70 2.51 16.14
CA TYR A 115 9.02 3.90 15.83
C TYR A 115 8.71 4.82 17.03
N PRO A 116 9.58 5.78 17.36
CA PRO A 116 9.34 6.70 18.48
C PRO A 116 8.35 7.79 18.05
N ILE A 117 7.09 7.61 18.40
CA ILE A 117 6.02 8.57 18.11
C ILE A 117 5.96 9.69 19.15
N ASP A 118 5.43 10.84 18.76
CA ASP A 118 5.09 11.95 19.66
C ASP A 118 3.61 11.87 20.08
N ASP A 119 3.36 11.28 21.24
CA ASP A 119 2.00 11.12 21.80
C ASP A 119 1.28 12.45 21.99
N HIS A 120 1.99 13.55 22.30
CA HIS A 120 1.39 14.88 22.49
C HIS A 120 0.81 15.45 21.20
N ARG A 121 1.35 15.02 20.05
CA ARG A 121 0.87 15.41 18.72
C ARG A 121 -0.05 14.36 18.10
N HIS A 122 -0.34 13.27 18.79
CA HIS A 122 -1.05 12.11 18.25
C HIS A 122 -0.40 11.59 16.95
N GLN A 123 0.93 11.63 16.91
CA GLN A 123 1.70 11.14 15.78
C GLN A 123 1.60 9.61 15.68
N ILE A 124 1.59 9.11 14.47
CA ILE A 124 1.73 7.69 14.17
C ILE A 124 2.86 7.47 13.16
N ASP A 125 3.47 6.30 13.20
CA ASP A 125 4.30 5.79 12.10
C ASP A 125 3.38 5.16 11.06
N HIS A 126 3.06 5.91 10.02
CA HIS A 126 2.08 5.50 9.02
C HIS A 126 2.73 4.99 7.72
N VAL A 127 4.03 4.71 7.74
CA VAL A 127 4.79 4.17 6.59
C VAL A 127 4.31 2.75 6.20
N LYS A 128 4.38 2.42 4.91
CA LYS A 128 4.17 1.09 4.34
C LYS A 128 5.26 0.82 3.32
N LEU A 129 6.37 0.29 3.80
CA LEU A 129 7.57 -0.01 3.03
C LEU A 129 7.96 -1.48 3.19
N LEU A 130 8.16 -2.17 2.07
CA LEU A 130 8.97 -3.39 1.99
C LEU A 130 10.17 -3.09 1.12
N LEU A 131 11.37 -3.24 1.67
CA LEU A 131 12.62 -3.08 0.93
C LEU A 131 13.44 -4.38 1.00
N ALA A 132 13.74 -4.93 -0.15
CA ALA A 132 14.65 -6.05 -0.35
C ALA A 132 15.84 -5.61 -1.20
N SER A 133 16.86 -6.46 -1.34
CA SER A 133 18.10 -6.10 -2.05
C SER A 133 17.90 -5.69 -3.52
N GLN A 134 16.83 -6.12 -4.17
CA GLN A 134 16.61 -5.91 -5.61
C GLN A 134 15.25 -5.28 -5.95
N ALA A 135 14.41 -5.05 -4.97
CA ALA A 135 13.10 -4.46 -5.16
C ALA A 135 12.58 -3.83 -3.88
N ALA A 136 11.78 -2.77 -4.03
CA ALA A 136 10.97 -2.21 -2.97
C ALA A 136 9.49 -2.20 -3.37
N LEU A 137 8.61 -2.24 -2.38
CA LEU A 137 7.17 -2.02 -2.53
C LEU A 137 6.78 -0.89 -1.59
N VAL A 138 6.27 0.21 -2.15
CA VAL A 138 5.87 1.42 -1.42
C VAL A 138 4.45 1.80 -1.83
N GLY A 139 3.63 2.26 -0.91
CA GLY A 139 2.28 2.73 -1.21
C GLY A 139 1.38 2.88 0.00
N GLY A 140 0.06 2.83 -0.21
CA GLY A 140 -0.93 3.05 0.83
C GLY A 140 -1.34 1.79 1.62
N MET A 141 -1.14 0.58 1.05
CA MET A 141 -1.70 -0.66 1.57
C MET A 141 -1.07 -1.12 2.88
N ASN A 142 -1.86 -1.17 3.94
CA ASN A 142 -1.51 -1.83 5.20
C ASN A 142 -1.39 -3.35 5.03
N TRP A 143 -0.65 -4.01 5.92
CA TRP A 143 -0.61 -5.46 6.03
C TRP A 143 -1.50 -5.99 7.18
N GLY A 144 -2.60 -5.28 7.45
CA GLY A 144 -3.62 -5.71 8.41
C GLY A 144 -4.36 -6.96 7.94
N SER A 145 -4.96 -7.68 8.87
CA SER A 145 -5.66 -8.95 8.61
C SER A 145 -6.87 -8.81 7.66
N HIS A 146 -7.41 -7.60 7.52
CA HIS A 146 -8.57 -7.28 6.67
C HIS A 146 -8.28 -6.28 5.55
N SER A 147 -7.01 -5.91 5.35
CA SER A 147 -6.63 -4.90 4.36
C SER A 147 -6.81 -5.36 2.90
N ASP A 148 -6.96 -6.65 2.67
CA ASP A 148 -7.24 -7.25 1.36
C ASP A 148 -8.59 -6.85 0.75
N ARG A 149 -9.49 -6.25 1.54
CA ARG A 149 -10.78 -5.73 1.09
C ARG A 149 -10.72 -4.28 0.60
N ASN A 150 -9.62 -3.60 0.86
CA ASN A 150 -9.46 -2.19 0.53
C ASN A 150 -9.03 -2.02 -0.92
N HIS A 151 -9.49 -0.92 -1.53
CA HIS A 151 -8.97 -0.43 -2.78
C HIS A 151 -7.76 0.47 -2.50
N ASP A 152 -6.59 0.08 -2.96
CA ASP A 152 -5.34 0.79 -2.70
C ASP A 152 -4.26 0.45 -3.72
N TYR A 153 -3.20 1.24 -3.75
CA TYR A 153 -2.11 1.11 -4.69
C TYR A 153 -0.75 1.02 -3.98
N CYS A 154 0.14 0.21 -4.57
CA CYS A 154 1.57 0.23 -4.28
C CYS A 154 2.36 0.20 -5.58
N VAL A 155 3.55 0.77 -5.57
CA VAL A 155 4.49 0.67 -6.67
C VAL A 155 5.66 -0.24 -6.31
N GLU A 156 5.99 -1.14 -7.22
CA GLU A 156 7.21 -1.94 -7.17
C GLU A 156 8.33 -1.19 -7.90
N LEU A 157 9.42 -0.94 -7.17
CA LEU A 157 10.56 -0.13 -7.59
C LEU A 157 11.81 -1.03 -7.62
N THR A 158 12.60 -0.94 -8.70
CA THR A 158 13.83 -1.74 -8.84
C THR A 158 15.04 -0.89 -9.25
N ALA A 159 14.88 0.42 -9.48
CA ALA A 159 15.97 1.31 -9.82
C ALA A 159 16.96 1.46 -8.65
N PRO A 160 18.28 1.26 -8.85
CA PRO A 160 19.24 1.21 -7.76
C PRO A 160 19.34 2.50 -6.93
N ASP A 161 19.20 3.65 -7.56
CA ASP A 161 19.21 4.97 -6.91
C ASP A 161 18.00 5.15 -5.97
N VAL A 162 16.81 4.72 -6.40
CA VAL A 162 15.59 4.75 -5.58
C VAL A 162 15.70 3.74 -4.43
N LEU A 163 16.22 2.53 -4.69
CA LEU A 163 16.46 1.54 -3.63
C LEU A 163 17.47 2.04 -2.60
N SER A 164 18.49 2.80 -3.03
CA SER A 164 19.44 3.44 -2.13
C SER A 164 18.77 4.50 -1.26
N ALA A 165 17.96 5.38 -1.85
CA ALA A 165 17.23 6.41 -1.12
C ALA A 165 16.27 5.79 -0.09
N LEU A 166 15.49 4.78 -0.47
CA LEU A 166 14.60 4.06 0.46
C LEU A 166 15.38 3.34 1.57
N SER A 167 16.58 2.83 1.26
CA SER A 167 17.47 2.23 2.27
C SER A 167 17.96 3.27 3.27
N GLU A 168 18.28 4.47 2.82
CA GLU A 168 18.71 5.56 3.70
C GLU A 168 17.59 6.02 4.62
N VAL A 169 16.33 6.09 4.12
CA VAL A 169 15.12 6.34 4.92
C VAL A 169 14.97 5.27 5.99
N PHE A 170 14.92 4.00 5.61
CA PHE A 170 14.77 2.91 6.58
C PHE A 170 15.89 2.89 7.64
N GLU A 171 17.14 3.13 7.26
CA GLU A 171 18.25 3.16 8.23
C GLU A 171 18.18 4.39 9.16
N GLN A 172 17.64 5.53 8.69
CA GLN A 172 17.31 6.68 9.53
C GLN A 172 16.29 6.25 10.61
N ASP A 173 15.17 5.66 10.18
CA ASP A 173 14.07 5.28 11.05
C ASP A 173 14.45 4.14 11.99
N TRP A 174 15.28 3.19 11.51
CA TRP A 174 15.86 2.15 12.34
C TRP A 174 16.73 2.71 13.48
N ARG A 175 17.49 3.78 13.22
CA ARG A 175 18.27 4.47 14.26
C ARG A 175 17.37 5.16 15.26
N LEU A 176 16.39 5.93 14.79
CA LEU A 176 15.40 6.61 15.63
C LEU A 176 14.66 5.60 16.52
N ALA A 177 14.20 4.51 15.95
CA ALA A 177 13.54 3.42 16.66
C ALA A 177 14.47 2.64 17.62
N GLY A 178 15.77 2.87 17.53
CA GLY A 178 16.79 2.40 18.47
C GLY A 178 17.22 3.40 19.52
N GLY A 179 16.56 4.57 19.58
CA GLY A 179 16.89 5.65 20.51
C GLY A 179 18.13 6.47 20.12
N ALA A 180 18.66 6.30 18.90
CA ALA A 180 19.79 7.09 18.42
C ALA A 180 19.31 8.24 17.52
N PRO A 181 19.86 9.45 17.64
CA PRO A 181 19.50 10.56 16.75
C PRO A 181 19.84 10.24 15.30
N ALA A 182 18.95 10.63 14.40
CA ALA A 182 19.19 10.55 12.98
C ALA A 182 18.78 11.88 12.33
N PRO A 183 19.66 12.52 11.54
CA PRO A 183 19.33 13.73 10.83
C PRO A 183 18.30 13.43 9.74
N HIS A 184 17.33 14.35 9.60
CA HIS A 184 16.44 14.31 8.43
C HIS A 184 17.24 14.47 7.14
N ARG A 185 16.91 13.69 6.15
CA ARG A 185 17.44 13.83 4.80
C ARG A 185 16.31 14.37 3.92
N PRO A 186 16.50 15.53 3.28
CA PRO A 186 15.52 16.07 2.34
C PRO A 186 15.21 15.06 1.22
N ALA A 187 14.04 15.21 0.62
CA ALA A 187 13.60 14.41 -0.53
C ALA A 187 14.71 14.31 -1.57
N VAL A 188 15.06 13.09 -1.95
CA VAL A 188 16.04 12.83 -3.02
C VAL A 188 15.26 12.22 -4.18
N SER A 189 15.19 12.98 -5.29
CA SER A 189 14.55 12.60 -6.54
C SER A 189 13.09 12.10 -6.41
N ALA A 190 12.89 10.82 -6.15
CA ALA A 190 11.56 10.18 -6.19
C ALA A 190 10.96 9.90 -4.81
N VAL A 191 11.68 10.15 -3.71
CA VAL A 191 11.29 9.73 -2.34
C VAL A 191 11.08 10.95 -1.46
N ALA A 192 9.94 11.05 -0.80
CA ALA A 192 9.58 12.14 0.09
C ALA A 192 9.03 11.63 1.43
N GLN A 193 9.29 12.35 2.51
CA GLN A 193 8.86 12.02 3.87
C GLN A 193 8.06 13.15 4.51
N THR A 194 7.23 12.77 5.48
CA THR A 194 6.69 13.70 6.50
C THR A 194 7.19 13.23 7.86
N ALA A 195 7.56 14.18 8.72
CA ALA A 195 8.03 13.96 10.10
C ALA A 195 9.05 12.81 10.27
N PRO A 196 10.33 13.03 9.92
CA PRO A 196 10.93 14.35 9.88
C PRO A 196 10.76 15.06 8.52
N GLY A 197 10.55 16.37 8.55
CA GLY A 197 10.35 17.20 7.37
C GLY A 197 8.89 17.34 6.95
N GLU A 198 8.67 18.03 5.84
CA GLU A 198 7.38 18.25 5.17
C GLU A 198 7.51 18.08 3.66
N ASP A 199 8.38 17.16 3.23
CA ASP A 199 8.72 16.96 1.83
C ASP A 199 7.51 16.54 0.99
N ILE A 200 6.61 15.70 1.57
CA ILE A 200 5.40 15.24 0.88
C ILE A 200 4.46 16.42 0.62
N ARG A 201 4.28 17.32 1.60
CA ARG A 201 3.50 18.54 1.42
C ARG A 201 4.07 19.39 0.28
N ALA A 202 5.37 19.65 0.32
CA ALA A 202 6.04 20.46 -0.69
C ALA A 202 5.90 19.84 -2.09
N LEU A 203 6.01 18.52 -2.20
CA LEU A 203 5.88 17.78 -3.46
C LEU A 203 4.45 17.83 -4.01
N LEU A 204 3.43 17.67 -3.15
CA LEU A 204 2.02 17.78 -3.54
C LEU A 204 1.67 19.20 -3.99
N GLU A 205 2.13 20.21 -3.27
CA GLU A 205 1.92 21.62 -3.59
C GLU A 205 2.59 21.98 -4.91
N ASP A 206 3.85 21.58 -5.12
CA ASP A 206 4.58 21.78 -6.38
C ASP A 206 3.82 21.17 -7.57
N SER A 207 3.34 19.93 -7.41
CA SER A 207 2.56 19.25 -8.43
C SER A 207 1.27 19.99 -8.77
N LEU A 208 0.53 20.49 -7.76
CA LEU A 208 -0.71 21.25 -7.95
C LEU A 208 -0.50 22.65 -8.54
N VAL A 209 0.63 23.28 -8.26
CA VAL A 209 0.98 24.61 -8.84
C VAL A 209 1.35 24.47 -10.32
N HIS A 210 2.09 23.42 -10.69
CA HIS A 210 2.64 23.29 -12.02
C HIS A 210 1.75 22.52 -12.99
N VAL A 211 0.73 21.79 -12.53
CA VAL A 211 -0.22 21.07 -13.41
C VAL A 211 -0.92 22.01 -14.37
N ARG A 212 -1.04 21.60 -15.65
CA ARG A 212 -1.58 22.42 -16.76
C ARG A 212 -2.82 21.82 -17.42
N ASN A 213 -2.92 20.48 -17.49
CA ASN A 213 -3.95 19.80 -18.26
C ASN A 213 -4.94 19.08 -17.37
N GLU A 214 -4.47 18.15 -16.54
CA GLU A 214 -5.37 17.33 -15.73
C GLU A 214 -4.80 16.88 -14.39
N VAL A 215 -5.71 16.73 -13.41
CA VAL A 215 -5.50 16.03 -12.15
C VAL A 215 -6.49 14.89 -12.06
N ARG A 216 -5.99 13.68 -11.73
CA ARG A 216 -6.78 12.52 -11.31
C ARG A 216 -6.33 12.14 -9.92
N ALA A 217 -7.25 12.06 -8.95
CA ALA A 217 -6.90 11.71 -7.58
C ALA A 217 -7.89 10.73 -6.95
N GLU A 218 -7.36 9.74 -6.24
CA GLU A 218 -8.09 8.83 -5.38
C GLU A 218 -7.57 8.96 -3.96
N VAL A 219 -8.43 9.41 -3.04
CA VAL A 219 -7.98 9.84 -1.71
C VAL A 219 -8.89 9.30 -0.61
N PHE A 220 -8.30 8.56 0.33
CA PHE A 220 -8.99 8.03 1.49
C PHE A 220 -9.50 9.15 2.41
N VAL A 221 -8.61 10.06 2.84
CA VAL A 221 -8.96 11.22 3.67
C VAL A 221 -8.37 12.49 3.04
N LEU A 222 -9.26 13.43 2.69
CA LEU A 222 -8.94 14.76 2.21
C LEU A 222 -9.55 15.80 3.14
N THR A 223 -8.72 16.39 4.01
CA THR A 223 -9.16 17.42 4.98
C THR A 223 -8.22 18.61 5.04
N ASP A 224 -7.07 18.56 4.35
CA ASP A 224 -6.12 19.66 4.30
C ASP A 224 -6.68 20.82 3.47
N ALA A 225 -6.94 21.95 4.13
CA ALA A 225 -7.59 23.11 3.51
C ALA A 225 -6.76 23.71 2.36
N GLU A 226 -5.43 23.69 2.51
CA GLU A 226 -4.51 24.20 1.47
C GLU A 226 -4.57 23.33 0.21
N THR A 227 -4.53 22.01 0.37
CA THR A 227 -4.65 21.06 -0.76
C THR A 227 -6.00 21.23 -1.47
N ILE A 228 -7.11 21.37 -0.73
CA ILE A 228 -8.43 21.62 -1.31
C ILE A 228 -8.44 22.95 -2.09
N ALA A 229 -7.89 24.02 -1.52
CA ALA A 229 -7.82 25.32 -2.17
C ALA A 229 -6.97 25.26 -3.44
N ARG A 230 -5.86 24.52 -3.47
CA ARG A 230 -5.01 24.34 -4.66
C ARG A 230 -5.68 23.51 -5.75
N LEU A 231 -6.45 22.48 -5.41
CA LEU A 231 -7.28 21.72 -6.38
C LEU A 231 -8.32 22.63 -7.04
N VAL A 232 -9.04 23.44 -6.25
CA VAL A 232 -9.96 24.45 -6.76
C VAL A 232 -9.24 25.51 -7.61
N GLY A 233 -8.06 25.96 -7.16
CA GLY A 233 -7.20 26.88 -7.90
C GLY A 233 -6.76 26.32 -9.26
N ALA A 234 -6.38 25.04 -9.32
CA ALA A 234 -6.05 24.36 -10.58
C ALA A 234 -7.27 24.35 -11.53
N ARG A 235 -8.46 24.02 -11.01
CA ARG A 235 -9.71 24.06 -11.79
C ARG A 235 -10.00 25.47 -12.36
N ARG A 236 -9.80 26.51 -11.55
CA ARG A 236 -9.96 27.90 -11.99
C ARG A 236 -8.96 28.32 -13.07
N ARG A 237 -7.78 27.70 -13.12
CA ARG A 237 -6.82 27.88 -14.21
C ARG A 237 -7.17 27.13 -15.51
N GLY A 238 -8.26 26.37 -15.51
CA GLY A 238 -8.73 25.59 -16.66
C GLY A 238 -8.28 24.13 -16.68
N VAL A 239 -7.57 23.67 -15.64
CA VAL A 239 -7.16 22.26 -15.49
C VAL A 239 -8.42 21.39 -15.29
N LEU A 240 -8.48 20.23 -15.94
CA LEU A 240 -9.48 19.21 -15.65
C LEU A 240 -9.13 18.53 -14.33
N VAL A 241 -9.92 18.77 -13.28
CA VAL A 241 -9.66 18.18 -11.95
C VAL A 241 -10.76 17.20 -11.62
N ARG A 242 -10.40 15.92 -11.46
CA ARG A 242 -11.29 14.81 -11.08
C ARG A 242 -10.80 14.15 -9.80
N VAL A 243 -11.67 14.02 -8.80
CA VAL A 243 -11.32 13.48 -7.47
C VAL A 243 -12.33 12.42 -7.05
N LEU A 244 -11.86 11.25 -6.64
CA LEU A 244 -12.63 10.20 -5.97
C LEU A 244 -12.28 10.19 -4.48
N LEU A 245 -13.31 10.26 -3.63
CA LEU A 245 -13.17 10.23 -2.17
C LEU A 245 -13.88 9.02 -1.59
N ASP A 246 -13.34 8.49 -0.48
CA ASP A 246 -13.97 7.40 0.26
C ASP A 246 -15.30 7.87 0.88
N PRO A 247 -16.46 7.23 0.55
CA PRO A 247 -17.75 7.57 1.10
C PRO A 247 -17.92 7.15 2.57
N ASN A 248 -17.08 6.23 3.06
CA ASN A 248 -17.14 5.72 4.43
C ASN A 248 -16.36 6.60 5.42
N GLN A 249 -15.74 7.70 4.94
CA GLN A 249 -15.07 8.71 5.75
C GLN A 249 -15.94 9.98 5.83
N ASP A 250 -16.71 10.13 6.90
CA ASP A 250 -17.58 11.32 7.07
C ASP A 250 -16.80 12.64 7.08
N VAL A 251 -15.51 12.60 7.48
CA VAL A 251 -14.61 13.76 7.45
C VAL A 251 -14.35 14.30 6.05
N ASN A 252 -14.66 13.54 4.99
CA ASN A 252 -14.54 13.97 3.60
C ASN A 252 -15.73 14.84 3.13
N ARG A 253 -16.86 14.88 3.86
CA ARG A 253 -18.05 15.62 3.43
C ARG A 253 -17.81 17.12 3.19
N PRO A 254 -17.09 17.85 4.09
CA PRO A 254 -16.76 19.25 3.83
C PRO A 254 -15.89 19.41 2.57
N ALA A 255 -14.85 18.57 2.41
CA ALA A 255 -13.99 18.61 1.23
C ALA A 255 -14.80 18.38 -0.07
N MET A 256 -15.67 17.37 -0.10
CA MET A 256 -16.55 17.10 -1.24
C MET A 256 -17.38 18.32 -1.62
N SER A 257 -17.98 18.98 -0.62
CA SER A 257 -18.77 20.20 -0.83
C SER A 257 -17.93 21.34 -1.39
N MET A 258 -16.76 21.62 -0.80
CA MET A 258 -15.86 22.68 -1.23
C MET A 258 -15.31 22.46 -2.65
N LEU A 259 -14.92 21.23 -2.97
CA LEU A 259 -14.45 20.86 -4.32
C LEU A 259 -15.54 21.10 -5.37
N ARG A 260 -16.76 20.59 -5.14
CA ARG A 260 -17.90 20.75 -6.06
C ARG A 260 -18.29 22.24 -6.22
N GLN A 261 -18.35 23.02 -5.16
CA GLN A 261 -18.60 24.46 -5.20
C GLN A 261 -17.50 25.21 -5.98
N GLY A 262 -16.25 24.72 -5.89
CA GLY A 262 -15.11 25.24 -6.65
C GLY A 262 -15.08 24.80 -8.12
N GLY A 263 -16.06 24.02 -8.60
CA GLY A 263 -16.15 23.53 -9.97
C GLY A 263 -15.27 22.30 -10.26
N VAL A 264 -14.68 21.68 -9.24
CA VAL A 264 -13.96 20.42 -9.35
C VAL A 264 -14.96 19.28 -9.54
N GLU A 265 -14.67 18.36 -10.46
CA GLU A 265 -15.43 17.14 -10.62
C GLU A 265 -15.07 16.18 -9.48
N ALA A 266 -15.91 16.08 -8.45
CA ALA A 266 -15.68 15.21 -7.31
C ALA A 266 -16.83 14.21 -7.13
N ARG A 267 -16.49 12.92 -6.96
CA ARG A 267 -17.44 11.82 -6.78
C ARG A 267 -17.06 10.95 -5.59
N TRP A 268 -18.06 10.25 -5.05
CA TRP A 268 -17.82 9.19 -4.08
C TRP A 268 -17.37 7.92 -4.81
N PHE A 269 -16.31 7.30 -4.30
CA PHE A 269 -15.84 6.02 -4.84
C PHE A 269 -16.88 4.92 -4.60
N PRO A 270 -17.13 4.03 -5.56
CA PRO A 270 -18.18 3.00 -5.44
C PRO A 270 -17.71 1.80 -4.60
N VAL A 271 -17.44 2.01 -3.31
CA VAL A 271 -16.99 0.98 -2.38
C VAL A 271 -18.10 0.61 -1.39
N PRO A 272 -18.28 -0.69 -1.05
CA PRO A 272 -19.21 -1.12 -0.03
C PRO A 272 -18.73 -0.66 1.38
N ARG A 273 -19.69 -0.58 2.35
CA ARG A 273 -19.36 -0.16 3.72
C ARG A 273 -18.32 -1.05 4.44
N THR A 274 -18.13 -2.28 3.97
CA THR A 274 -17.15 -3.25 4.52
C THR A 274 -15.75 -3.12 3.97
N ALA A 275 -15.54 -2.21 3.01
CA ALA A 275 -14.27 -1.92 2.37
C ALA A 275 -14.01 -0.41 2.35
N LYS A 276 -12.83 0.00 1.94
CA LYS A 276 -12.42 1.41 1.87
C LYS A 276 -11.76 1.70 0.52
N LEU A 277 -12.01 2.89 -0.03
CA LEU A 277 -11.03 3.51 -0.91
C LEU A 277 -9.87 3.97 -0.02
N HIS A 278 -8.84 3.16 0.15
CA HIS A 278 -7.75 3.50 1.06
C HIS A 278 -6.56 4.16 0.36
N ALA A 279 -6.67 4.41 -0.94
CA ALA A 279 -5.65 5.05 -1.77
C ALA A 279 -5.32 6.50 -1.34
N LYS A 280 -4.10 6.92 -1.55
CA LYS A 280 -3.59 8.29 -1.43
C LYS A 280 -2.72 8.53 -2.65
N VAL A 281 -3.39 8.74 -3.78
CA VAL A 281 -2.77 8.80 -5.10
C VAL A 281 -3.25 10.02 -5.86
N GLY A 282 -2.31 10.73 -6.49
CA GLY A 282 -2.60 11.80 -7.43
C GLY A 282 -1.75 11.69 -8.69
N LEU A 283 -2.39 11.89 -9.85
CA LEU A 283 -1.72 12.01 -11.14
C LEU A 283 -1.89 13.45 -11.64
N PHE A 284 -0.77 14.12 -11.86
CA PHE A 284 -0.69 15.52 -12.25
C PHE A 284 0.01 15.61 -13.61
N ASP A 285 -0.73 15.75 -14.70
CA ASP A 285 -0.25 15.74 -16.11
C ASP A 285 0.56 14.50 -16.54
N GLY A 286 1.05 13.73 -15.68
CA GLY A 286 1.89 12.54 -15.93
C GLY A 286 2.80 12.23 -14.77
N ARG A 287 2.91 13.14 -13.80
CA ARG A 287 3.57 12.86 -12.51
C ARG A 287 2.60 12.13 -11.60
N LEU A 288 2.92 10.90 -11.24
CA LEU A 288 2.19 10.08 -10.28
C LEU A 288 2.82 10.24 -8.90
N LEU A 289 2.05 10.71 -7.92
CA LEU A 289 2.42 10.78 -6.51
C LEU A 289 1.56 9.78 -5.75
N LEU A 290 2.19 8.86 -5.01
CA LEU A 290 1.50 7.88 -4.18
C LEU A 290 2.33 7.48 -2.97
N GLY A 291 1.65 7.09 -1.90
CA GLY A 291 2.30 6.59 -0.68
C GLY A 291 1.33 6.41 0.47
N SER A 292 1.83 6.66 1.65
CA SER A 292 1.10 6.48 2.89
C SER A 292 0.30 7.71 3.32
N ALA A 293 0.71 8.91 2.87
CA ALA A 293 0.21 10.18 3.40
C ALA A 293 -1.23 10.48 2.97
N ASN A 294 -2.16 10.49 3.93
CA ASN A 294 -3.45 11.11 3.72
C ASN A 294 -3.29 12.61 3.43
N TRP A 295 -4.15 13.16 2.59
CA TRP A 295 -4.16 14.60 2.30
C TRP A 295 -4.87 15.37 3.42
N SER A 296 -4.25 15.31 4.59
CA SER A 296 -4.74 15.85 5.85
C SER A 296 -3.58 16.49 6.62
N LEU A 297 -3.88 17.28 7.65
CA LEU A 297 -2.86 17.82 8.54
C LEU A 297 -1.99 16.69 9.13
N GLY A 298 -2.63 15.58 9.55
CA GLY A 298 -1.91 14.41 10.07
C GLY A 298 -0.87 13.89 9.07
N GLY A 299 -1.30 13.55 7.84
CA GLY A 299 -0.40 12.96 6.84
C GLY A 299 0.63 13.92 6.27
N LEU A 300 0.30 15.23 6.19
CA LEU A 300 1.18 16.20 5.54
C LEU A 300 2.12 16.97 6.49
N SER A 301 1.94 16.85 7.84
CA SER A 301 2.75 17.64 8.80
C SER A 301 3.00 16.96 10.15
N VAL A 302 2.34 15.85 10.49
CA VAL A 302 2.42 15.27 11.84
C VAL A 302 2.95 13.86 11.86
N ASN A 303 2.30 12.96 11.11
CA ASN A 303 2.66 11.55 11.07
C ASN A 303 4.02 11.32 10.42
N HIS A 304 4.66 10.20 10.76
CA HIS A 304 5.75 9.70 9.93
C HIS A 304 5.16 9.01 8.71
N GLU A 305 5.47 9.53 7.51
CA GLU A 305 4.89 9.10 6.24
C GLU A 305 5.97 8.96 5.16
N LEU A 306 5.68 8.15 4.15
CA LEU A 306 6.57 7.92 3.00
C LEU A 306 5.77 7.86 1.70
N ASP A 307 6.07 8.79 0.79
CA ASP A 307 5.50 8.83 -0.55
C ASP A 307 6.61 8.76 -1.61
N VAL A 308 6.23 8.37 -2.82
CA VAL A 308 7.11 8.38 -3.99
C VAL A 308 6.45 9.14 -5.13
N ALA A 309 7.28 9.86 -5.90
CA ALA A 309 6.89 10.54 -7.12
C ALA A 309 7.51 9.84 -8.35
N ILE A 310 6.70 9.62 -9.38
CA ILE A 310 7.11 8.94 -10.61
C ILE A 310 6.72 9.81 -11.79
N ASP A 311 7.71 10.27 -12.55
CA ASP A 311 7.47 11.08 -13.74
C ASP A 311 7.24 10.18 -14.96
N GLY A 312 5.99 10.16 -15.44
CA GLY A 312 5.59 9.41 -16.64
C GLY A 312 5.67 7.88 -16.51
N GLY A 313 5.75 7.23 -17.66
CA GLY A 313 5.96 5.78 -17.77
C GLY A 313 4.73 4.92 -17.49
N ALA A 314 4.97 3.61 -17.35
CA ALA A 314 3.93 2.61 -17.22
C ALA A 314 3.04 2.77 -15.97
N PRO A 315 3.56 3.12 -14.76
CA PRO A 315 2.72 3.31 -13.59
C PRO A 315 1.72 4.45 -13.72
N ALA A 316 2.13 5.59 -14.29
CA ALA A 316 1.25 6.73 -14.51
C ALA A 316 0.15 6.40 -15.52
N ALA A 317 0.50 5.76 -16.64
CA ALA A 317 -0.46 5.31 -17.64
C ALA A 317 -1.44 4.25 -17.10
N GLU A 318 -0.94 3.32 -16.28
CA GLU A 318 -1.75 2.29 -15.63
C GLU A 318 -2.72 2.89 -14.62
N PHE A 319 -2.26 3.83 -13.77
CA PHE A 319 -3.13 4.54 -12.85
C PHE A 319 -4.22 5.32 -13.59
N ALA A 320 -3.85 6.07 -14.66
CA ALA A 320 -4.82 6.82 -15.46
C ALA A 320 -5.95 5.91 -15.99
N ARG A 321 -5.58 4.74 -16.53
CA ARG A 321 -6.54 3.76 -17.05
C ARG A 321 -7.46 3.18 -15.97
N ARG A 322 -6.91 2.87 -14.78
CA ARG A 322 -7.68 2.36 -13.64
C ARG A 322 -8.61 3.41 -13.09
N PHE A 323 -8.09 4.62 -12.86
CA PHE A 323 -8.90 5.76 -12.45
C PHE A 323 -10.10 6.01 -13.38
N ASP A 324 -9.90 5.96 -14.70
CA ASP A 324 -11.00 6.17 -15.65
C ASP A 324 -12.07 5.06 -15.56
N ALA A 325 -11.68 3.82 -15.26
CA ALA A 325 -12.61 2.73 -15.00
C ALA A 325 -13.41 2.96 -13.70
N ASP A 326 -12.73 3.35 -12.61
CA ASP A 326 -13.35 3.63 -11.31
C ASP A 326 -14.25 4.86 -11.38
N TRP A 327 -13.82 5.88 -12.12
CA TRP A 327 -14.61 7.09 -12.40
C TRP A 327 -15.92 6.77 -13.14
N ALA A 328 -15.87 5.85 -14.10
CA ALA A 328 -17.06 5.43 -14.85
C ALA A 328 -18.10 4.70 -13.96
N LEU A 329 -17.64 4.03 -12.91
CA LEU A 329 -18.51 3.34 -11.95
C LEU A 329 -19.02 4.26 -10.83
N ALA A 330 -18.32 5.37 -10.57
CA ALA A 330 -18.66 6.28 -9.49
C ALA A 330 -19.95 7.07 -9.81
N PRO A 331 -20.93 7.14 -8.89
CA PRO A 331 -22.14 7.93 -9.08
C PRO A 331 -21.81 9.42 -9.22
N GLY A 332 -22.51 10.09 -10.13
CA GLY A 332 -22.35 11.52 -10.43
C GLY A 332 -22.81 12.46 -9.31
#